data_7eefbcb7b40da7c8b57541316d42d408
#
_entry.id   7eefbcb7b40da7c8b57541316d42d408
#
_cell.length_a   1.000
_cell.length_b   1.000
_cell.length_c   1.000
_cell.angle_alpha   90.00
_cell.angle_beta   90.00
_cell.angle_gamma   90.00
#
_symmetry.space_group_name_H-M   'P 1'
#
loop_
_entity.id
_entity.type
_entity.pdbx_description
1 polymer ?
#
loop_
_entity_poly.entity_id
_entity_poly.type
_entity_poly.pdbx_seq_one_letter_code
_entity_poly.pdbx_strand_id
1 'polypeptide(L)'
;MKFICDAPDGKVWFRIETEIEAQRESELMQHAVEKYFRREREKAARSWQPPLSTSYIEQDIGLSDHIQREMPLFLTLRDAEGTELATAMLPPGGEHTAGFHIIIVGRANGDPYPSQGAAIEALARQFGLTLDRDSCYPYAR
;
A
#
# COMPACT_ATOMS: atom_id res chain seq x y z
N MET A 1 -2.52 10.35 -5.20
CA MET A 1 -2.85 9.33 -4.17
C MET A 1 -4.36 9.24 -4.00
N LYS A 2 -4.84 8.06 -3.68
CA LYS A 2 -6.27 7.81 -3.54
C LYS A 2 -6.64 7.68 -2.05
N PHE A 3 -7.69 8.40 -1.63
CA PHE A 3 -8.24 8.27 -0.28
C PHE A 3 -8.71 6.83 -0.01
N ILE A 4 -8.37 6.30 1.16
CA ILE A 4 -8.77 4.96 1.60
C ILE A 4 -9.74 5.06 2.76
N CYS A 5 -9.31 5.63 3.88
CA CYS A 5 -10.17 5.79 5.07
C CYS A 5 -9.61 6.83 6.02
N ASP A 6 -10.51 7.37 6.84
CA ASP A 6 -10.14 8.22 7.96
C ASP A 6 -9.56 7.39 9.11
N ALA A 7 -8.74 8.03 9.91
CA ALA A 7 -8.18 7.50 11.14
C ALA A 7 -8.34 8.55 12.26
N PRO A 8 -8.23 8.17 13.54
CA PRO A 8 -8.35 9.12 14.63
C PRO A 8 -7.37 10.29 14.54
N ASP A 9 -7.72 11.40 15.16
CA ASP A 9 -6.91 12.62 15.28
C ASP A 9 -6.62 13.31 13.95
N GLY A 10 -7.58 13.29 13.03
CA GLY A 10 -7.46 13.95 11.73
C GLY A 10 -6.51 13.28 10.76
N LYS A 11 -6.09 12.05 11.05
CA LYS A 11 -5.21 11.27 10.18
C LYS A 11 -6.02 10.59 9.09
N VAL A 12 -5.35 10.31 7.96
CA VAL A 12 -5.98 9.67 6.80
C VAL A 12 -5.00 8.68 6.16
N TRP A 13 -5.53 7.54 5.75
CA TRP A 13 -4.81 6.58 4.92
C TRP A 13 -5.07 6.86 3.44
N PHE A 14 -4.00 6.93 2.63
CA PHE A 14 -4.07 7.09 1.17
C PHE A 14 -3.37 5.93 0.49
N ARG A 15 -3.84 5.57 -0.71
CA ARG A 15 -3.15 4.63 -1.58
C ARG A 15 -2.11 5.36 -2.43
N ILE A 16 -0.90 4.84 -2.44
CA ILE A 16 0.18 5.23 -3.36
C ILE A 16 -0.11 4.54 -4.69
N GLU A 17 -0.32 5.33 -5.75
CA GLU A 17 -0.75 4.79 -7.05
C GLU A 17 0.33 4.87 -8.11
N THR A 18 1.33 5.72 -7.93
CA THR A 18 2.37 5.98 -8.94
C THR A 18 3.76 5.76 -8.38
N GLU A 19 4.70 5.48 -9.29
CA GLU A 19 6.11 5.31 -8.92
C GLU A 19 6.70 6.60 -8.34
N ILE A 20 6.28 7.76 -8.85
CA ILE A 20 6.73 9.07 -8.32
C ILE A 20 6.27 9.25 -6.87
N GLU A 21 5.03 8.88 -6.57
CA GLU A 21 4.51 8.92 -5.20
C GLU A 21 5.28 7.98 -4.29
N ALA A 22 5.59 6.76 -4.75
CA ALA A 22 6.37 5.78 -4.00
C ALA A 22 7.80 6.28 -3.75
N GLN A 23 8.42 6.90 -4.74
CA GLN A 23 9.75 7.50 -4.61
C GLN A 23 9.75 8.58 -3.53
N ARG A 24 8.77 9.48 -3.57
CA ARG A 24 8.63 10.55 -2.59
C ARG A 24 8.42 10.00 -1.17
N GLU A 25 7.60 8.97 -1.04
CA GLU A 25 7.40 8.28 0.23
C GLU A 25 8.70 7.69 0.77
N SER A 26 9.47 7.01 -0.08
CA SER A 26 10.79 6.46 0.30
C SER A 26 11.74 7.53 0.82
N GLU A 27 11.82 8.66 0.13
CA GLU A 27 12.70 9.77 0.52
C GLU A 27 12.27 10.38 1.86
N LEU A 28 10.98 10.64 2.05
CA LEU A 28 10.45 11.29 3.24
C LEU A 28 10.44 10.36 4.46
N MET A 29 10.18 9.08 4.25
CA MET A 29 10.12 8.08 5.32
C MET A 29 11.43 7.33 5.54
N GLN A 30 12.43 7.56 4.71
CA GLN A 30 13.75 6.91 4.82
C GLN A 30 13.64 5.39 4.84
N HIS A 31 12.93 4.83 3.87
CA HIS A 31 12.78 3.38 3.68
C HIS A 31 12.71 3.03 2.18
N ALA A 32 12.57 1.74 1.86
CA ALA A 32 12.72 1.23 0.50
C ALA A 32 11.39 0.92 -0.22
N VAL A 33 10.28 1.59 0.13
CA VAL A 33 8.97 1.30 -0.46
C VAL A 33 8.97 1.44 -1.99
N GLU A 34 9.73 2.39 -2.54
CA GLU A 34 9.83 2.59 -3.99
C GLU A 34 10.30 1.31 -4.71
N LYS A 35 11.31 0.64 -4.16
CA LYS A 35 11.85 -0.59 -4.71
C LYS A 35 10.80 -1.70 -4.76
N TYR A 36 10.06 -1.87 -3.68
CA TYR A 36 9.00 -2.88 -3.60
C TYR A 36 7.83 -2.54 -4.50
N PHE A 37 7.43 -1.27 -4.55
CA PHE A 37 6.36 -0.79 -5.44
C PHE A 37 6.70 -1.10 -6.91
N ARG A 38 7.90 -0.75 -7.34
CA ARG A 38 8.36 -1.00 -8.71
C ARG A 38 8.35 -2.48 -9.05
N ARG A 39 8.88 -3.31 -8.15
CA ARG A 39 8.93 -4.76 -8.32
C ARG A 39 7.53 -5.37 -8.46
N GLU A 40 6.62 -5.00 -7.58
CA GLU A 40 5.26 -5.54 -7.59
C GLU A 40 4.46 -5.05 -8.80
N ARG A 41 4.69 -3.81 -9.22
CA ARG A 41 4.06 -3.26 -10.41
C ARG A 41 4.52 -3.99 -11.67
N GLU A 42 5.81 -4.25 -11.82
CA GLU A 42 6.36 -5.01 -12.94
C GLU A 42 5.83 -6.45 -12.96
N LYS A 43 5.75 -7.09 -11.80
CA LYS A 43 5.20 -8.43 -11.67
C LYS A 43 3.74 -8.47 -12.10
N ALA A 44 2.92 -7.52 -11.68
CA ALA A 44 1.53 -7.42 -12.08
C ALA A 44 1.39 -7.16 -13.59
N ALA A 45 2.24 -6.28 -14.15
CA ALA A 45 2.24 -6.01 -15.58
C ALA A 45 2.56 -7.25 -16.42
N ARG A 46 3.50 -8.07 -15.98
CA ARG A 46 3.88 -9.30 -16.69
C ARG A 46 2.78 -10.36 -16.68
N SER A 47 1.89 -10.33 -15.71
CA SER A 47 0.78 -11.31 -15.61
C SER A 47 -0.39 -10.97 -16.53
N TRP A 48 -0.40 -9.80 -17.17
CA TRP A 48 -1.51 -9.35 -18.00
C TRP A 48 -1.46 -9.96 -19.40
N GLN A 49 -2.63 -10.41 -19.88
CA GLN A 49 -2.82 -10.93 -21.23
C GLN A 49 -3.94 -10.14 -21.90
N PRO A 50 -3.59 -9.20 -22.82
CA PRO A 50 -4.60 -8.38 -23.48
C PRO A 50 -5.47 -9.22 -24.43
N PRO A 51 -6.77 -8.92 -24.54
CA PRO A 51 -7.64 -9.52 -25.55
C PRO A 51 -7.13 -9.18 -26.95
N LEU A 52 -7.18 -10.15 -27.88
CA LEU A 52 -6.61 -10.01 -29.23
C LEU A 52 -7.32 -8.97 -30.11
N SER A 53 -8.54 -8.58 -29.77
CA SER A 53 -9.39 -7.71 -30.60
C SER A 53 -9.51 -6.27 -30.08
N THR A 54 -8.71 -5.85 -29.08
CA THR A 54 -8.80 -4.51 -28.50
C THR A 54 -7.88 -3.52 -29.19
N SER A 55 -8.29 -2.24 -29.19
CA SER A 55 -7.43 -1.13 -29.64
C SER A 55 -6.27 -0.89 -28.69
N TYR A 56 -5.24 -0.16 -29.14
CA TYR A 56 -4.11 0.18 -28.26
C TYR A 56 -4.55 0.99 -27.04
N ILE A 57 -5.52 1.88 -27.19
CA ILE A 57 -6.04 2.69 -26.07
C ILE A 57 -6.73 1.78 -25.04
N GLU A 58 -7.57 0.85 -25.50
CA GLU A 58 -8.25 -0.10 -24.63
C GLU A 58 -7.24 -1.03 -23.93
N GLN A 59 -6.18 -1.44 -24.64
CA GLN A 59 -5.10 -2.24 -24.05
C GLN A 59 -4.36 -1.48 -22.96
N ASP A 60 -4.05 -0.19 -23.16
CA ASP A 60 -3.38 0.63 -22.16
C ASP A 60 -4.24 0.81 -20.90
N ILE A 61 -5.53 1.08 -21.07
CA ILE A 61 -6.48 1.19 -19.96
C ILE A 61 -6.61 -0.15 -19.24
N GLY A 62 -6.76 -1.24 -19.98
CA GLY A 62 -6.87 -2.59 -19.43
C GLY A 62 -5.63 -3.00 -18.65
N LEU A 63 -4.44 -2.68 -19.15
CA LEU A 63 -3.18 -2.94 -18.44
C LEU A 63 -3.11 -2.15 -17.13
N SER A 64 -3.44 -0.86 -17.16
CA SER A 64 -3.44 -0.01 -15.98
C SER A 64 -4.40 -0.54 -14.91
N ASP A 65 -5.63 -0.89 -15.31
CA ASP A 65 -6.64 -1.44 -14.40
C ASP A 65 -6.20 -2.78 -13.82
N HIS A 66 -5.58 -3.64 -14.65
CA HIS A 66 -5.06 -4.92 -14.21
C HIS A 66 -3.96 -4.73 -13.15
N ILE A 67 -3.01 -3.83 -13.40
CA ILE A 67 -1.92 -3.54 -12.46
C ILE A 67 -2.50 -3.07 -11.13
N GLN A 68 -3.43 -2.12 -11.15
CA GLN A 68 -4.04 -1.58 -9.94
C GLN A 68 -4.79 -2.64 -9.12
N ARG A 69 -5.38 -3.62 -9.82
CA ARG A 69 -6.14 -4.70 -9.18
C ARG A 69 -5.24 -5.81 -8.63
N GLU A 70 -4.17 -6.16 -9.36
CA GLU A 70 -3.35 -7.33 -9.06
C GLU A 70 -2.17 -7.04 -8.14
N MET A 71 -1.67 -5.80 -8.13
CA MET A 71 -0.56 -5.47 -7.24
C MET A 71 -1.05 -5.23 -5.80
N PRO A 72 -0.17 -5.42 -4.80
CA PRO A 72 -0.51 -5.09 -3.42
C PRO A 72 -0.92 -3.63 -3.25
N LEU A 73 -1.67 -3.35 -2.19
CA LEU A 73 -1.97 -1.98 -1.81
C LEU A 73 -0.77 -1.40 -1.04
N PHE A 74 -0.16 -0.36 -1.60
CA PHE A 74 0.85 0.43 -0.91
C PHE A 74 0.16 1.66 -0.34
N LEU A 75 0.17 1.82 0.97
CA LEU A 75 -0.59 2.84 1.67
C LEU A 75 0.32 3.73 2.50
N THR A 76 -0.08 4.99 2.66
CA THR A 76 0.60 5.95 3.51
C THR A 76 -0.37 6.60 4.48
N LEU A 77 0.02 6.69 5.74
CA LEU A 77 -0.72 7.39 6.78
C LEU A 77 -0.20 8.83 6.87
N ARG A 78 -1.11 9.79 6.78
CA ARG A 78 -0.79 11.22 6.83
C ARG A 78 -1.57 11.89 7.96
N ASP A 79 -0.94 12.87 8.63
CA ASP A 79 -1.65 13.74 9.57
C ASP A 79 -2.40 14.87 8.83
N ALA A 80 -3.05 15.75 9.59
CA ALA A 80 -3.83 16.85 9.03
C ALA A 80 -2.98 17.84 8.21
N GLU A 81 -1.68 17.93 8.46
CA GLU A 81 -0.73 18.78 7.74
C GLU A 81 -0.08 18.05 6.55
N GLY A 82 -0.45 16.80 6.31
CA GLY A 82 0.10 15.99 5.22
C GLY A 82 1.44 15.32 5.53
N THR A 83 1.86 15.32 6.78
CA THR A 83 3.12 14.67 7.18
C THR A 83 2.96 13.16 7.20
N GLU A 84 3.96 12.46 6.67
CA GLU A 84 4.01 11.00 6.58
C GLU A 84 4.29 10.40 7.96
N LEU A 85 3.44 9.46 8.39
CA LEU A 85 3.53 8.85 9.72
C LEU A 85 3.83 7.35 9.68
N ALA A 86 3.33 6.64 8.68
CA ALA A 86 3.54 5.20 8.51
C ALA A 86 3.29 4.81 7.06
N THR A 87 3.88 3.68 6.66
CA THR A 87 3.70 3.08 5.33
C THR A 87 3.29 1.63 5.50
N ALA A 88 2.31 1.17 4.71
CA ALA A 88 1.81 -0.20 4.77
C ALA A 88 1.80 -0.83 3.38
N MET A 89 2.00 -2.15 3.34
CA MET A 89 1.76 -2.98 2.16
C MET A 89 0.77 -4.07 2.55
N LEU A 90 -0.43 -3.99 1.96
CA LEU A 90 -1.52 -4.94 2.18
C LEU A 90 -1.71 -5.83 0.95
N PRO A 91 -2.39 -6.98 1.09
CA PRO A 91 -2.69 -7.82 -0.07
C PRO A 91 -3.48 -7.08 -1.14
N PRO A 92 -3.45 -7.55 -2.40
CA PRO A 92 -4.27 -6.97 -3.48
C PRO A 92 -5.73 -6.81 -3.06
N GLY A 93 -6.29 -5.63 -3.33
CA GLY A 93 -7.66 -5.30 -2.94
C GLY A 93 -7.92 -5.21 -1.45
N GLY A 94 -6.89 -5.35 -0.61
CA GLY A 94 -7.05 -5.43 0.85
C GLY A 94 -7.72 -6.72 1.30
N GLU A 95 -7.72 -7.76 0.47
CA GLU A 95 -8.34 -9.05 0.77
C GLU A 95 -7.32 -10.02 1.35
N HIS A 96 -7.73 -10.74 2.41
CA HIS A 96 -6.87 -11.74 3.03
C HIS A 96 -6.35 -12.73 1.97
N THR A 97 -5.03 -12.89 1.93
CA THR A 97 -4.35 -13.80 1.00
C THR A 97 -3.38 -14.66 1.79
N ALA A 98 -3.56 -15.97 1.74
CA ALA A 98 -2.68 -16.91 2.42
C ALA A 98 -1.24 -16.75 1.94
N GLY A 99 -0.29 -16.68 2.89
CA GLY A 99 1.12 -16.52 2.58
C GLY A 99 1.57 -15.11 2.23
N PHE A 100 0.67 -14.14 2.15
CA PHE A 100 1.05 -12.75 1.91
C PHE A 100 1.62 -12.13 3.19
N HIS A 101 2.78 -11.49 3.08
CA HIS A 101 3.43 -10.81 4.21
C HIS A 101 3.01 -9.34 4.25
N ILE A 102 2.09 -9.02 5.13
CA ILE A 102 1.69 -7.63 5.38
C ILE A 102 2.84 -6.91 6.08
N ILE A 103 3.19 -5.73 5.57
CA ILE A 103 4.28 -4.91 6.13
C ILE A 103 3.68 -3.59 6.59
N ILE A 104 4.00 -3.17 7.82
CA ILE A 104 3.64 -1.84 8.33
C ILE A 104 4.85 -1.30 9.08
N VAL A 105 5.36 -0.16 8.62
CA VAL A 105 6.56 0.47 9.20
C VAL A 105 6.38 1.97 9.34
N GLY A 106 7.11 2.53 10.29
CA GLY A 106 7.25 3.97 10.45
C GLY A 106 8.49 4.51 9.74
N ARG A 107 8.86 5.74 10.08
CA ARG A 107 10.06 6.38 9.53
C ARG A 107 11.31 5.55 9.85
N ALA A 108 12.19 5.42 8.84
CA ALA A 108 13.44 4.63 8.93
C ALA A 108 13.20 3.18 9.36
N ASN A 109 12.07 2.60 8.93
CA ASN A 109 11.61 1.25 9.29
C ASN A 109 11.36 1.08 10.81
N GLY A 110 11.10 2.18 11.50
CA GLY A 110 10.78 2.16 12.93
C GLY A 110 9.42 1.53 13.20
N ASP A 111 9.19 1.16 14.46
CA ASP A 111 7.93 0.58 14.92
C ASP A 111 6.84 1.66 15.01
N PRO A 112 5.77 1.58 14.18
CA PRO A 112 4.72 2.58 14.20
C PRO A 112 3.63 2.33 15.25
N TYR A 113 3.59 1.14 15.84
CA TYR A 113 2.47 0.73 16.71
C TYR A 113 2.32 1.57 17.98
N PRO A 114 3.39 1.95 18.69
CA PRO A 114 3.22 2.76 19.90
C PRO A 114 2.53 4.11 19.65
N SER A 115 2.84 4.77 18.53
CA SER A 115 2.30 6.10 18.22
C SER A 115 1.11 6.07 17.27
N GLN A 116 1.00 5.05 16.40
CA GLN A 116 -0.01 4.99 15.34
C GLN A 116 -0.96 3.78 15.47
N GLY A 117 -1.00 3.13 16.62
CA GLY A 117 -1.81 1.93 16.83
C GLY A 117 -3.29 2.11 16.50
N ALA A 118 -3.89 3.23 16.91
CA ALA A 118 -5.29 3.52 16.63
C ALA A 118 -5.57 3.71 15.13
N ALA A 119 -4.64 4.33 14.41
CA ALA A 119 -4.77 4.51 12.96
C ALA A 119 -4.59 3.18 12.22
N ILE A 120 -3.69 2.31 12.67
CA ILE A 120 -3.53 0.95 12.11
C ILE A 120 -4.79 0.12 12.35
N GLU A 121 -5.40 0.25 13.52
CA GLU A 121 -6.66 -0.43 13.82
C GLU A 121 -7.82 0.06 12.92
N ALA A 122 -7.87 1.36 12.63
CA ALA A 122 -8.85 1.90 11.68
C ALA A 122 -8.69 1.29 10.29
N LEU A 123 -7.44 1.12 9.84
CA LEU A 123 -7.13 0.45 8.57
C LEU A 123 -7.57 -1.02 8.59
N ALA A 124 -7.30 -1.71 9.69
CA ALA A 124 -7.71 -3.11 9.87
C ALA A 124 -9.24 -3.25 9.73
N ARG A 125 -10.00 -2.37 10.35
CA ARG A 125 -11.46 -2.37 10.24
C ARG A 125 -11.95 -2.07 8.83
N GLN A 126 -11.26 -1.16 8.12
CA GLN A 126 -11.62 -0.79 6.75
C GLN A 126 -11.62 -2.00 5.80
N PHE A 127 -10.65 -2.89 5.95
CA PHE A 127 -10.49 -4.05 5.08
C PHE A 127 -10.89 -5.39 5.71
N GLY A 128 -11.24 -5.40 6.99
CA GLY A 128 -11.52 -6.67 7.69
C GLY A 128 -10.28 -7.53 7.85
N LEU A 129 -9.11 -6.93 8.01
CA LEU A 129 -7.83 -7.61 8.19
C LEU A 129 -7.39 -7.59 9.65
N THR A 130 -6.51 -8.53 10.00
CA THR A 130 -5.79 -8.53 11.28
C THR A 130 -4.45 -7.85 11.06
N LEU A 131 -4.27 -6.66 11.65
CA LEU A 131 -3.07 -5.83 11.47
C LEU A 131 -2.34 -5.57 12.79
N ASP A 132 -2.53 -6.40 13.80
CA ASP A 132 -1.78 -6.26 15.04
C ASP A 132 -0.29 -6.53 14.83
N ARG A 133 0.53 -6.06 15.76
CA ARG A 133 1.98 -6.08 15.62
C ARG A 133 2.53 -7.48 15.35
N ASP A 134 1.99 -8.49 16.02
CA ASP A 134 2.47 -9.87 15.89
C ASP A 134 2.08 -10.53 14.57
N SER A 135 1.11 -9.97 13.86
CA SER A 135 0.63 -10.48 12.57
C SER A 135 1.30 -9.84 11.37
N CYS A 136 2.09 -8.78 11.58
CA CYS A 136 2.65 -7.97 10.51
C CYS A 136 4.18 -7.94 10.54
N TYR A 137 4.79 -7.85 9.37
CA TYR A 137 6.25 -7.75 9.24
C TYR A 137 6.68 -6.29 9.39
N PRO A 138 7.85 -6.04 9.94
CA PRO A 138 8.90 -7.00 10.29
C PRO A 138 8.74 -7.66 11.67
N TYR A 139 7.62 -7.49 12.38
CA TYR A 139 7.46 -7.96 13.77
C TYR A 139 6.88 -9.37 13.87
N ALA A 140 6.21 -9.87 12.83
CA ALA A 140 5.70 -11.24 12.79
C ALA A 140 6.85 -12.24 12.81
N ARG A 141 6.63 -13.35 13.52
CA ARG A 141 7.64 -14.40 13.67
C ARG A 141 7.22 -15.69 12.96
#